data_d163fa660393af316b39b17612cd02df
#
_entry.id   d163fa660393af316b39b17612cd02df
#
_cell.length_a   1.000
_cell.length_b   1.000
_cell.length_c   1.000
_cell.angle_alpha   90.00
_cell.angle_beta   90.00
_cell.angle_gamma   90.00
#
_symmetry.space_group_name_H-M   'P 1'
#
loop_
_entity.id
_entity.type
_entity.pdbx_description
1 polymer ?
#
loop_
_entity_poly.entity_id
_entity_poly.type
_entity_poly.pdbx_seq_one_letter_code
_entity_poly.pdbx_strand_id
1 'polypeptide(L)'
;MGIIKSISGVIIIIAGLVMFFNGFVGINNQLNIRNENLNEGNIVENNEQAQENEENKIEPIDFTLYDQYGNRHTLSEYKGKIVFLNFWETWCPPCRGEMPHMEELYNEYNKNQDDVVILGVASPNLGREGNENDIKDFLSEEGYTFPVVLDNNGAMVYDYGISAFPTTFIIDKEGYITKYIPGAMDKSTMQNVIEGER
;
A
#
# COMPACT_ATOMS: atom_id res chain seq x y z
N MET A 1 -22.89 54.36 13.28
CA MET A 1 -23.05 54.39 11.80
C MET A 1 -22.02 53.39 11.23
N GLY A 2 -22.34 52.24 10.77
CA GLY A 2 -23.50 51.56 10.25
C GLY A 2 -23.21 50.08 10.18
N ILE A 3 -24.05 49.34 10.83
CA ILE A 3 -24.15 47.88 10.75
C ILE A 3 -25.31 47.60 9.81
N ILE A 4 -25.10 47.42 8.53
CA ILE A 4 -26.02 46.74 7.61
C ILE A 4 -25.24 46.38 6.35
N LYS A 5 -24.53 45.24 6.36
CA LYS A 5 -24.07 44.57 5.14
C LYS A 5 -23.87 43.05 5.35
N SER A 6 -24.79 42.40 6.06
CA SER A 6 -24.69 40.95 6.23
C SER A 6 -26.06 40.23 6.19
N ILE A 7 -26.98 40.68 5.36
CA ILE A 7 -28.27 40.01 5.22
C ILE A 7 -28.54 39.59 3.73
N SER A 8 -27.74 40.05 2.80
CA SER A 8 -27.99 39.79 1.39
C SER A 8 -27.41 38.48 0.84
N GLY A 9 -26.47 37.84 1.56
CA GLY A 9 -25.82 36.61 1.08
C GLY A 9 -26.55 35.31 1.47
N VAL A 10 -27.33 35.32 2.56
CA VAL A 10 -27.99 34.11 3.06
C VAL A 10 -29.32 33.83 2.34
N ILE A 11 -29.98 34.85 1.81
CA ILE A 11 -31.29 34.71 1.14
C ILE A 11 -31.12 34.10 -0.27
N ILE A 12 -29.99 34.30 -0.93
CA ILE A 12 -29.73 33.75 -2.28
C ILE A 12 -29.46 32.25 -2.26
N ILE A 13 -28.86 31.71 -1.19
CA ILE A 13 -28.58 30.27 -1.06
C ILE A 13 -29.87 29.46 -0.81
N ILE A 14 -30.86 30.04 -0.11
CA ILE A 14 -32.13 29.36 0.17
C ILE A 14 -33.04 29.33 -1.09
N ALA A 15 -32.98 30.35 -1.94
CA ALA A 15 -33.77 30.38 -3.16
C ALA A 15 -33.25 29.39 -4.25
N GLY A 16 -31.94 29.11 -4.25
CA GLY A 16 -31.35 28.11 -5.16
C GLY A 16 -31.68 26.68 -4.81
N LEU A 17 -31.87 26.36 -3.54
CA LEU A 17 -32.15 24.99 -3.08
C LEU A 17 -33.63 24.57 -3.30
N VAL A 18 -34.55 25.50 -3.38
CA VAL A 18 -36.00 25.24 -3.59
C VAL A 18 -36.31 24.96 -5.06
N MET A 19 -35.51 25.45 -6.01
CA MET A 19 -35.74 25.18 -7.44
C MET A 19 -35.25 23.81 -7.92
N PHE A 20 -34.40 23.13 -7.17
CA PHE A 20 -33.96 21.76 -7.53
C PHE A 20 -34.90 20.63 -7.06
N PHE A 21 -35.86 20.93 -6.16
CA PHE A 21 -36.79 19.93 -5.63
C PHE A 21 -38.14 19.87 -6.35
N ASN A 22 -38.47 20.79 -7.22
CA ASN A 22 -39.76 20.82 -7.95
C ASN A 22 -39.72 20.29 -9.38
N GLY A 23 -38.60 19.78 -9.85
CA GLY A 23 -38.44 19.25 -11.21
C GLY A 23 -38.65 17.74 -11.35
N PHE A 24 -38.96 16.99 -10.26
CA PHE A 24 -39.02 15.52 -10.31
C PHE A 24 -40.37 14.94 -9.85
N VAL A 25 -41.46 15.62 -10.13
CA VAL A 25 -42.82 15.04 -9.95
C VAL A 25 -43.58 15.23 -11.25
N GLY A 26 -43.55 14.22 -12.07
CA GLY A 26 -44.48 14.18 -13.20
C GLY A 26 -44.02 13.42 -14.42
N ILE A 27 -43.73 12.12 -14.33
CA ILE A 27 -43.98 11.20 -15.45
C ILE A 27 -44.33 9.82 -14.84
N ASN A 28 -45.53 9.71 -14.31
CA ASN A 28 -46.21 8.43 -14.24
C ASN A 28 -47.07 8.34 -15.47
N ASN A 29 -46.63 7.66 -16.49
CA ASN A 29 -47.53 7.15 -17.51
C ASN A 29 -47.04 5.77 -17.99
N GLN A 30 -47.81 4.78 -17.51
CA GLN A 30 -48.13 3.54 -18.18
C GLN A 30 -47.21 3.10 -19.34
N LEU A 31 -46.40 2.10 -19.10
CA LEU A 31 -46.13 1.12 -20.14
C LEU A 31 -46.07 -0.26 -19.53
N ASN A 32 -47.11 -0.98 -19.83
CA ASN A 32 -47.25 -2.42 -19.76
C ASN A 32 -46.11 -3.05 -20.59
N ILE A 33 -45.05 -3.53 -19.98
CA ILE A 33 -44.08 -4.38 -20.65
C ILE A 33 -44.09 -5.72 -19.95
N ARG A 34 -44.60 -6.64 -20.69
CA ARG A 34 -44.61 -8.08 -20.53
C ARG A 34 -43.21 -8.60 -20.20
N ASN A 35 -43.15 -9.51 -19.23
CA ASN A 35 -42.01 -10.37 -18.92
C ASN A 35 -41.13 -10.72 -20.14
N GLU A 36 -39.92 -10.16 -20.14
CA GLU A 36 -38.72 -10.77 -20.71
C GLU A 36 -37.50 -10.05 -20.08
N ASN A 37 -36.68 -10.85 -19.43
CA ASN A 37 -35.32 -10.61 -18.99
C ASN A 37 -35.05 -10.60 -17.48
N LEU A 38 -34.98 -11.81 -16.98
CA LEU A 38 -34.29 -12.18 -15.74
C LEU A 38 -32.74 -12.20 -15.92
N ASN A 39 -32.16 -11.30 -16.71
CA ASN A 39 -30.71 -11.30 -16.95
C ASN A 39 -30.03 -9.95 -16.83
N GLU A 40 -30.75 -8.83 -16.66
CA GLU A 40 -30.13 -7.52 -16.53
C GLU A 40 -29.71 -7.19 -15.08
N GLY A 41 -30.39 -7.72 -14.07
CA GLY A 41 -30.04 -7.50 -12.66
C GLY A 41 -28.66 -8.04 -12.29
N ASN A 42 -28.27 -9.20 -12.83
CA ASN A 42 -26.96 -9.81 -12.56
C ASN A 42 -25.80 -9.11 -13.28
N ILE A 43 -26.05 -8.42 -14.39
CA ILE A 43 -24.99 -7.74 -15.16
C ILE A 43 -24.67 -6.38 -14.52
N VAL A 44 -25.68 -5.68 -13.99
CA VAL A 44 -25.48 -4.39 -13.32
C VAL A 44 -24.80 -4.59 -11.96
N GLU A 45 -25.21 -5.59 -11.19
CA GLU A 45 -24.63 -5.90 -9.89
C GLU A 45 -23.17 -6.40 -10.02
N ASN A 46 -22.87 -7.21 -11.06
CA ASN A 46 -21.51 -7.66 -11.36
C ASN A 46 -20.62 -6.52 -11.88
N ASN A 47 -21.16 -5.52 -12.58
CA ASN A 47 -20.39 -4.38 -13.05
C ASN A 47 -20.11 -3.37 -11.93
N GLU A 48 -21.05 -3.16 -11.01
CA GLU A 48 -20.83 -2.31 -9.83
C GLU A 48 -19.81 -2.93 -8.88
N GLN A 49 -19.87 -4.24 -8.61
CA GLN A 49 -18.88 -4.94 -7.80
C GLN A 49 -17.50 -5.03 -8.47
N ALA A 50 -17.43 -5.16 -9.79
CA ALA A 50 -16.17 -5.14 -10.52
C ALA A 50 -15.53 -3.74 -10.52
N GLN A 51 -16.31 -2.68 -10.63
CA GLN A 51 -15.84 -1.31 -10.55
C GLN A 51 -15.42 -0.92 -9.12
N GLU A 52 -16.16 -1.36 -8.08
CA GLU A 52 -15.81 -1.13 -6.67
C GLU A 52 -14.50 -1.84 -6.28
N ASN A 53 -14.21 -3.00 -6.87
CA ASN A 53 -12.96 -3.75 -6.66
C ASN A 53 -11.75 -3.11 -7.37
N GLU A 54 -11.93 -2.39 -8.47
CA GLU A 54 -10.83 -1.67 -9.13
C GLU A 54 -10.54 -0.32 -8.47
N GLU A 55 -11.54 0.33 -7.89
CA GLU A 55 -11.41 1.67 -7.27
C GLU A 55 -10.63 1.64 -5.94
N ASN A 56 -10.44 0.46 -5.33
CA ASN A 56 -9.76 0.29 -4.04
C ASN A 56 -8.34 -0.31 -4.14
N LYS A 57 -7.79 -0.52 -5.36
CA LYS A 57 -6.44 -1.03 -5.54
C LYS A 57 -5.40 0.07 -5.32
N ILE A 58 -4.51 -0.12 -4.35
CA ILE A 58 -3.45 0.83 -4.04
C ILE A 58 -2.18 0.40 -4.76
N GLU A 59 -1.74 1.19 -5.73
CA GLU A 59 -0.47 0.95 -6.39
C GLU A 59 0.69 1.40 -5.49
N PRO A 60 1.73 0.57 -5.31
CA PRO A 60 2.95 1.00 -4.64
C PRO A 60 3.71 2.01 -5.52
N ILE A 61 4.48 2.87 -4.88
CA ILE A 61 5.42 3.72 -5.59
C ILE A 61 6.57 2.85 -6.09
N ASP A 62 6.77 2.81 -7.40
CA ASP A 62 7.85 2.03 -8.01
C ASP A 62 9.22 2.65 -7.73
N PHE A 63 10.21 1.80 -7.58
CA PHE A 63 11.59 2.23 -7.36
C PHE A 63 12.58 1.36 -8.12
N THR A 64 13.77 1.89 -8.34
CA THR A 64 14.94 1.13 -8.76
C THR A 64 16.10 1.48 -7.83
N LEU A 65 16.48 0.53 -6.98
CA LEU A 65 17.54 0.69 -5.98
C LEU A 65 18.52 -0.50 -6.06
N TYR A 66 19.64 -0.36 -5.38
CA TYR A 66 20.67 -1.41 -5.30
C TYR A 66 20.74 -1.97 -3.89
N ASP A 67 20.91 -3.29 -3.75
CA ASP A 67 21.08 -3.96 -2.48
C ASP A 67 22.52 -3.85 -1.94
N GLN A 68 22.77 -4.40 -0.75
CA GLN A 68 24.08 -4.42 -0.11
C GLN A 68 25.17 -5.14 -0.94
N TYR A 69 24.77 -5.95 -1.91
CA TYR A 69 25.68 -6.67 -2.81
C TYR A 69 25.88 -5.98 -4.17
N GLY A 70 25.15 -4.88 -4.42
CA GLY A 70 25.16 -4.15 -5.69
C GLY A 70 24.22 -4.72 -6.75
N ASN A 71 23.32 -5.63 -6.41
CA ASN A 71 22.29 -6.10 -7.32
C ASN A 71 21.19 -5.05 -7.45
N ARG A 72 20.68 -4.86 -8.67
CA ARG A 72 19.59 -3.93 -8.95
C ARG A 72 18.24 -4.58 -8.65
N HIS A 73 17.36 -3.85 -7.95
CA HIS A 73 16.00 -4.24 -7.66
C HIS A 73 15.04 -3.15 -8.15
N THR A 74 14.09 -3.51 -8.99
CA THR A 74 12.98 -2.65 -9.43
C THR A 74 11.69 -3.31 -8.95
N LEU A 75 10.86 -2.57 -8.19
CA LEU A 75 9.68 -3.17 -7.57
C LEU A 75 8.72 -3.76 -8.62
N SER A 76 8.47 -3.03 -9.71
CA SER A 76 7.59 -3.49 -10.80
C SER A 76 8.07 -4.76 -11.51
N GLU A 77 9.36 -5.12 -11.42
CA GLU A 77 9.89 -6.37 -11.97
C GLU A 77 9.50 -7.61 -11.14
N TYR A 78 8.95 -7.42 -9.93
CA TYR A 78 8.45 -8.50 -9.09
C TYR A 78 6.99 -8.87 -9.33
N LYS A 79 6.30 -8.25 -10.30
CA LYS A 79 4.94 -8.68 -10.69
C LYS A 79 4.91 -10.19 -10.97
N GLY A 80 3.87 -10.85 -10.46
CA GLY A 80 3.77 -12.31 -10.44
C GLY A 80 4.26 -12.96 -9.15
N LYS A 81 4.88 -12.19 -8.24
CA LYS A 81 5.32 -12.62 -6.93
C LYS A 81 4.66 -11.78 -5.83
N ILE A 82 4.52 -12.37 -4.65
CA ILE A 82 4.15 -11.64 -3.43
C ILE A 82 5.43 -10.97 -2.89
N VAL A 83 5.37 -9.66 -2.59
CA VAL A 83 6.51 -8.93 -2.04
C VAL A 83 6.23 -8.56 -0.59
N PHE A 84 7.11 -9.02 0.31
CA PHE A 84 7.22 -8.58 1.70
C PHE A 84 8.27 -7.45 1.73
N LEU A 85 7.80 -6.19 1.69
CA LEU A 85 8.64 -4.99 1.65
C LEU A 85 8.70 -4.37 3.05
N ASN A 86 9.88 -4.49 3.70
CA ASN A 86 10.06 -4.08 5.10
C ASN A 86 11.01 -2.90 5.22
N PHE A 87 10.55 -1.82 5.82
CA PHE A 87 11.33 -0.62 6.15
C PHE A 87 11.88 -0.74 7.57
N TRP A 88 13.20 -0.62 7.72
CA TRP A 88 13.88 -0.83 8.98
C TRP A 88 15.14 0.02 9.12
N GLU A 89 15.72 0.10 10.32
CA GLU A 89 16.96 0.83 10.62
C GLU A 89 17.81 0.04 11.62
N THR A 90 19.14 0.18 11.57
CA THR A 90 20.08 -0.58 12.41
C THR A 90 19.94 -0.26 13.92
N TRP A 91 19.60 0.97 14.24
CA TRP A 91 19.42 1.44 15.62
C TRP A 91 18.05 1.12 16.23
N CYS A 92 17.15 0.49 15.50
CA CYS A 92 15.77 0.22 15.88
C CYS A 92 15.66 -1.15 16.59
N PRO A 93 15.45 -1.22 17.92
CA PRO A 93 15.42 -2.50 18.62
C PRO A 93 14.33 -3.46 18.14
N PRO A 94 13.07 -3.05 17.89
CA PRO A 94 12.06 -3.97 17.36
C PRO A 94 12.39 -4.47 15.94
N CYS A 95 13.06 -3.65 15.09
CA CYS A 95 13.53 -4.10 13.79
C CYS A 95 14.53 -5.24 13.91
N ARG A 96 15.53 -5.06 14.78
CA ARG A 96 16.54 -6.08 15.06
C ARG A 96 15.93 -7.35 15.62
N GLY A 97 14.81 -7.26 16.34
CA GLY A 97 14.07 -8.41 16.88
C GLY A 97 13.36 -9.25 15.81
N GLU A 98 12.95 -8.65 14.71
CA GLU A 98 12.24 -9.36 13.63
C GLU A 98 13.17 -9.87 12.51
N MET A 99 14.34 -9.27 12.31
CA MET A 99 15.27 -9.62 11.23
C MET A 99 15.68 -11.10 11.18
N PRO A 100 15.89 -11.80 12.31
CA PRO A 100 16.13 -13.24 12.27
C PRO A 100 14.98 -14.02 11.61
N HIS A 101 13.74 -13.60 11.84
CA HIS A 101 12.55 -14.21 11.22
C HIS A 101 12.47 -13.94 9.72
N MET A 102 12.88 -12.73 9.29
CA MET A 102 12.99 -12.40 7.87
C MET A 102 14.04 -13.25 7.16
N GLU A 103 15.21 -13.47 7.79
CA GLU A 103 16.25 -14.34 7.26
C GLU A 103 15.77 -15.80 7.13
N GLU A 104 15.03 -16.31 8.14
CA GLU A 104 14.43 -17.64 8.08
C GLU A 104 13.45 -17.74 6.90
N LEU A 105 12.55 -16.77 6.73
CA LEU A 105 11.58 -16.75 5.62
C LEU A 105 12.28 -16.63 4.26
N TYR A 106 13.30 -15.80 4.15
CA TYR A 106 14.10 -15.68 2.94
C TYR A 106 14.68 -17.03 2.50
N ASN A 107 15.21 -17.80 3.46
CA ASN A 107 15.70 -19.14 3.17
C ASN A 107 14.57 -20.14 2.86
N GLU A 108 13.41 -20.07 3.52
CA GLU A 108 12.25 -20.94 3.28
C GLU A 108 11.64 -20.68 1.89
N TYR A 109 11.59 -19.43 1.43
CA TYR A 109 11.15 -19.07 0.08
C TYR A 109 12.27 -19.11 -0.97
N ASN A 110 13.22 -20.02 -0.75
CA ASN A 110 14.29 -20.33 -1.71
C ASN A 110 15.06 -19.08 -2.18
N LYS A 111 15.34 -18.19 -1.23
CA LYS A 111 16.10 -16.95 -1.48
C LYS A 111 15.50 -16.10 -2.61
N ASN A 112 14.18 -15.87 -2.51
CA ASN A 112 13.37 -15.11 -3.47
C ASN A 112 13.24 -15.74 -4.87
N GLN A 113 13.63 -17.01 -5.03
CA GLN A 113 13.49 -17.71 -6.32
C GLN A 113 12.06 -18.23 -6.54
N ASP A 114 11.33 -18.49 -5.46
CA ASP A 114 9.93 -18.91 -5.51
C ASP A 114 8.98 -17.71 -5.77
N ASP A 115 7.70 -17.87 -5.44
CA ASP A 115 6.66 -16.86 -5.68
C ASP A 115 6.58 -15.77 -4.59
N VAL A 116 7.53 -15.74 -3.65
CA VAL A 116 7.62 -14.74 -2.58
C VAL A 116 8.99 -14.05 -2.62
N VAL A 117 8.98 -12.74 -2.41
CA VAL A 117 10.16 -11.89 -2.29
C VAL A 117 10.21 -11.27 -0.90
N ILE A 118 11.27 -11.53 -0.14
CA ILE A 118 11.60 -10.84 1.11
C ILE A 118 12.59 -9.74 0.76
N LEU A 119 12.23 -8.49 1.01
CA LEU A 119 13.04 -7.32 0.65
C LEU A 119 13.04 -6.29 1.77
N GLY A 120 14.21 -5.98 2.31
CA GLY A 120 14.41 -4.89 3.25
C GLY A 120 14.67 -3.56 2.53
N VAL A 121 14.30 -2.46 3.16
CA VAL A 121 14.66 -1.09 2.76
C VAL A 121 15.32 -0.41 3.95
N ALA A 122 16.53 0.09 3.77
CA ALA A 122 17.23 0.89 4.75
C ALA A 122 17.70 2.20 4.13
N SER A 123 17.70 3.30 4.90
CA SER A 123 18.01 4.64 4.37
C SER A 123 19.29 5.19 4.99
N PRO A 124 20.45 4.97 4.35
CA PRO A 124 21.74 5.48 4.84
C PRO A 124 21.70 6.99 5.11
N ASN A 125 22.30 7.40 6.23
CA ASN A 125 22.38 8.78 6.70
C ASN A 125 21.04 9.47 7.01
N LEU A 126 19.94 8.72 7.06
CA LEU A 126 18.64 9.26 7.47
C LEU A 126 18.52 9.30 9.00
N GLY A 127 18.28 10.46 9.56
CA GLY A 127 18.06 10.62 10.99
C GLY A 127 19.22 10.13 11.84
N ARG A 128 19.09 8.95 12.47
CA ARG A 128 20.09 8.31 13.34
C ARG A 128 20.82 7.15 12.65
N GLU A 129 20.46 6.85 11.40
CA GLU A 129 21.07 5.74 10.66
C GLU A 129 22.51 6.10 10.23
N GLY A 130 23.37 5.09 10.24
CA GLY A 130 24.73 5.17 9.74
C GLY A 130 24.79 5.32 8.22
N ASN A 131 26.00 5.37 7.71
CA ASN A 131 26.22 5.39 6.27
C ASN A 131 26.00 3.98 5.67
N GLU A 132 26.10 3.87 4.35
CA GLU A 132 25.91 2.61 3.62
C GLU A 132 26.82 1.49 4.12
N ASN A 133 28.10 1.80 4.47
CA ASN A 133 29.01 0.77 4.99
C ASN A 133 28.60 0.30 6.37
N ASP A 134 28.12 1.20 7.24
CA ASP A 134 27.65 0.84 8.58
C ASP A 134 26.47 -0.17 8.51
N ILE A 135 25.56 0.02 7.53
CA ILE A 135 24.45 -0.91 7.28
C ILE A 135 24.97 -2.26 6.75
N LYS A 136 25.89 -2.25 5.79
CA LYS A 136 26.49 -3.47 5.22
C LYS A 136 27.27 -4.26 6.27
N ASP A 137 28.04 -3.58 7.09
CA ASP A 137 28.79 -4.20 8.20
C ASP A 137 27.84 -4.83 9.20
N PHE A 138 26.77 -4.13 9.61
CA PHE A 138 25.73 -4.68 10.48
C PHE A 138 25.08 -5.94 9.90
N LEU A 139 24.65 -5.93 8.64
CA LEU A 139 24.04 -7.12 7.99
C LEU A 139 25.01 -8.29 7.94
N SER A 140 26.30 -8.03 7.66
CA SER A 140 27.34 -9.05 7.61
C SER A 140 27.67 -9.63 8.99
N GLU A 141 27.79 -8.79 10.02
CA GLU A 141 28.09 -9.19 11.40
C GLU A 141 26.96 -10.04 12.02
N GLU A 142 25.72 -9.67 11.74
CA GLU A 142 24.54 -10.42 12.24
C GLU A 142 24.21 -11.65 11.34
N GLY A 143 24.84 -11.78 10.17
CA GLY A 143 24.68 -12.92 9.26
C GLY A 143 23.39 -12.86 8.43
N TYR A 144 22.81 -11.68 8.21
CA TYR A 144 21.63 -11.54 7.38
C TYR A 144 21.99 -11.50 5.90
N THR A 145 21.33 -12.35 5.09
CA THR A 145 21.62 -12.52 3.67
C THR A 145 20.45 -12.12 2.77
N PHE A 146 19.27 -11.86 3.31
CA PHE A 146 18.16 -11.34 2.52
C PHE A 146 18.52 -9.97 1.91
N PRO A 147 18.07 -9.65 0.69
CA PRO A 147 18.41 -8.39 0.05
C PRO A 147 17.83 -7.19 0.80
N VAL A 148 18.67 -6.20 1.00
CA VAL A 148 18.32 -4.90 1.59
C VAL A 148 18.71 -3.81 0.59
N VAL A 149 17.72 -3.17 -0.01
CA VAL A 149 17.95 -2.04 -0.91
C VAL A 149 18.26 -0.77 -0.11
N LEU A 150 19.21 0.02 -0.63
CA LEU A 150 19.75 1.19 0.03
C LEU A 150 19.13 2.46 -0.57
N ASP A 151 18.23 3.07 0.17
CA ASP A 151 17.57 4.32 -0.19
C ASP A 151 18.43 5.51 0.24
N ASN A 152 19.50 5.77 -0.52
CA ASN A 152 20.54 6.74 -0.18
C ASN A 152 20.08 8.19 -0.02
N ASN A 153 18.87 8.54 -0.44
CA ASN A 153 18.30 9.88 -0.32
C ASN A 153 17.09 9.96 0.61
N GLY A 154 16.65 8.83 1.18
CA GLY A 154 15.49 8.73 2.06
C GLY A 154 14.14 8.95 1.35
N ALA A 155 14.12 8.92 0.01
CA ALA A 155 12.91 9.17 -0.77
C ALA A 155 11.82 8.13 -0.49
N MET A 156 12.19 6.86 -0.38
CA MET A 156 11.26 5.79 -0.10
C MET A 156 10.57 5.94 1.26
N VAL A 157 11.32 6.33 2.30
CA VAL A 157 10.75 6.58 3.63
C VAL A 157 9.71 7.69 3.57
N TYR A 158 9.99 8.75 2.82
CA TYR A 158 9.07 9.86 2.64
C TYR A 158 7.87 9.49 1.77
N ASP A 159 8.11 8.89 0.61
CA ASP A 159 7.09 8.58 -0.40
C ASP A 159 6.11 7.51 0.08
N TYR A 160 6.58 6.52 0.85
CA TYR A 160 5.74 5.50 1.48
C TYR A 160 5.12 5.95 2.81
N GLY A 161 5.36 7.20 3.24
CA GLY A 161 4.80 7.77 4.46
C GLY A 161 5.23 7.07 5.73
N ILE A 162 6.48 6.56 5.77
CA ILE A 162 7.00 5.83 6.93
C ILE A 162 7.17 6.77 8.12
N SER A 163 6.40 6.54 9.17
CA SER A 163 6.43 7.34 10.40
C SER A 163 7.05 6.61 11.60
N ALA A 164 7.24 5.30 11.48
CA ALA A 164 7.84 4.45 12.51
C ALA A 164 8.50 3.23 11.89
N PHE A 165 9.51 2.67 12.58
CA PHE A 165 10.19 1.45 12.19
C PHE A 165 9.94 0.33 13.23
N PRO A 166 9.83 -0.93 12.78
CA PRO A 166 9.70 -1.33 11.38
C PRO A 166 8.29 -1.04 10.84
N THR A 167 8.17 -0.95 9.53
CA THR A 167 6.90 -0.93 8.82
C THR A 167 6.98 -1.84 7.61
N THR A 168 5.98 -2.69 7.42
CA THR A 168 5.94 -3.66 6.34
C THR A 168 4.74 -3.40 5.42
N PHE A 169 4.98 -3.47 4.12
CA PHE A 169 3.94 -3.56 3.10
C PHE A 169 3.93 -4.96 2.50
N ILE A 170 2.74 -5.51 2.30
CA ILE A 170 2.55 -6.72 1.49
C ILE A 170 1.97 -6.28 0.16
N ILE A 171 2.63 -6.73 -0.91
CA ILE A 171 2.23 -6.43 -2.29
C ILE A 171 1.88 -7.77 -2.94
N ASP A 172 0.71 -7.85 -3.54
CA ASP A 172 0.20 -9.05 -4.19
C ASP A 172 0.90 -9.35 -5.54
N LYS A 173 0.52 -10.47 -6.17
CA LYS A 173 1.06 -10.89 -7.47
C LYS A 173 0.67 -9.96 -8.62
N GLU A 174 -0.42 -9.24 -8.48
CA GLU A 174 -0.88 -8.23 -9.43
C GLU A 174 -0.09 -6.92 -9.30
N GLY A 175 0.64 -6.74 -8.18
CA GLY A 175 1.49 -5.58 -7.89
C GLY A 175 0.78 -4.48 -7.10
N TYR A 176 -0.28 -4.80 -6.33
CA TYR A 176 -0.99 -3.86 -5.48
C TYR A 176 -0.67 -4.07 -4.00
N ILE A 177 -0.63 -2.99 -3.23
CA ILE A 177 -0.51 -3.05 -1.77
C ILE A 177 -1.81 -3.61 -1.19
N THR A 178 -1.71 -4.74 -0.50
CA THR A 178 -2.83 -5.38 0.19
C THR A 178 -2.79 -5.18 1.70
N LYS A 179 -1.59 -4.97 2.27
CA LYS A 179 -1.44 -4.74 3.72
C LYS A 179 -0.38 -3.68 4.00
N TYR A 180 -0.66 -2.88 5.03
CA TYR A 180 0.24 -1.96 5.70
C TYR A 180 0.32 -2.34 7.17
N ILE A 181 1.48 -2.72 7.65
CA ILE A 181 1.68 -3.28 8.99
C ILE A 181 2.79 -2.50 9.71
N PRO A 182 2.44 -1.55 10.58
CA PRO A 182 3.40 -0.88 11.44
C PRO A 182 3.75 -1.75 12.64
N GLY A 183 5.04 -1.80 13.01
CA GLY A 183 5.57 -2.57 14.13
C GLY A 183 6.10 -3.94 13.73
N ALA A 184 6.90 -4.53 14.65
CA ALA A 184 7.56 -5.79 14.42
C ALA A 184 6.59 -6.98 14.46
N MET A 185 6.88 -7.99 13.66
CA MET A 185 6.14 -9.25 13.60
C MET A 185 7.03 -10.42 14.01
N ASP A 186 6.42 -11.44 14.61
CA ASP A 186 7.05 -12.76 14.72
C ASP A 186 6.93 -13.53 13.39
N LYS A 187 7.69 -14.61 13.27
CA LYS A 187 7.72 -15.44 12.06
C LYS A 187 6.34 -15.94 11.66
N SER A 188 5.54 -16.39 12.63
CA SER A 188 4.22 -16.95 12.35
C SER A 188 3.27 -15.91 11.78
N THR A 189 3.34 -14.69 12.28
CA THR A 189 2.57 -13.55 11.76
C THR A 189 3.03 -13.18 10.34
N MET A 190 4.34 -13.12 10.09
CA MET A 190 4.89 -12.88 8.75
C MET A 190 4.42 -13.94 7.75
N GLN A 191 4.50 -15.22 8.12
CA GLN A 191 4.01 -16.32 7.28
C GLN A 191 2.52 -16.18 6.98
N ASN A 192 1.70 -15.92 7.99
CA ASN A 192 0.25 -15.79 7.82
C ASN A 192 -0.14 -14.64 6.88
N VAL A 193 0.55 -13.49 6.96
CA VAL A 193 0.25 -12.36 6.08
C VAL A 193 0.68 -12.61 4.64
N ILE A 194 1.76 -13.37 4.42
CA ILE A 194 2.23 -13.78 3.09
C ILE A 194 1.29 -14.85 2.49
N GLU A 195 0.98 -15.90 3.26
CA GLU A 195 0.12 -17.00 2.80
C GLU A 195 -1.32 -16.53 2.50
N GLY A 196 -1.76 -15.46 3.17
CA GLY A 196 -3.05 -14.83 2.88
C GLY A 196 -3.17 -14.20 1.50
N GLU A 197 -2.04 -14.02 0.76
CA GLU A 197 -1.98 -13.49 -0.60
C GLU A 197 -1.74 -14.58 -1.67
N ARG A 198 -1.66 -15.84 -1.28
CA ARG A 198 -1.50 -16.97 -2.20
C ARG A 198 -2.82 -17.45 -2.75
#